data_ea012d82fb8f0a8403f0393b9363d5a5
#
_entry.id   ea012d82fb8f0a8403f0393b9363d5a5
#
_cell.length_a   1.000
_cell.length_b   1.000
_cell.length_c   1.000
_cell.angle_alpha   90.00
_cell.angle_beta   90.00
_cell.angle_gamma   90.00
#
_symmetry.space_group_name_H-M   'P 1'
#
loop_
_entity.id
_entity.type
_entity.pdbx_description
1 polymer ?
#
loop_
_entity_poly.entity_id
_entity_poly.type
_entity_poly.pdbx_seq_one_letter_code
_entity_poly.pdbx_strand_id
1 'polypeptide(L)'
;MLGYDVDRENKKLLTNPDEAPLVQHIFRRFTQLASARKMAQELNEQGYKTKSWTTKKGKERKRAEWNTGHIYRLLGNRIYNGEVVRKGNSYPGEHQAIVDKELWGKVQSILPENTRAKQTKVRSKMISPLQGVIRCSHCDCSMGSTYTQKGERRLHLLHL
;
A
#
# COMPACT_ATOMS: atom_id res chain seq x y z
N MET A 1 4.81 -2.01 17.02
CA MET A 1 4.87 -1.55 15.62
C MET A 1 6.29 -1.78 15.16
N LEU A 2 6.53 -2.14 13.89
CA LEU A 2 7.90 -2.33 13.40
C LEU A 2 8.66 -1.00 13.46
N GLY A 3 9.93 -1.02 13.85
CA GLY A 3 10.79 0.16 13.95
C GLY A 3 10.62 0.99 15.22
N TYR A 4 9.63 0.70 16.04
CA TYR A 4 9.42 1.39 17.31
C TYR A 4 9.13 0.44 18.45
N ASP A 5 9.63 0.80 19.62
CA ASP A 5 9.28 0.19 20.89
C ASP A 5 8.49 1.17 21.75
N VAL A 6 7.62 0.63 22.60
CA VAL A 6 6.75 1.43 23.45
C VAL A 6 7.36 1.55 24.84
N ASP A 7 7.79 2.74 25.19
CA ASP A 7 8.09 3.07 26.56
C ASP A 7 6.77 3.28 27.35
N ARG A 8 6.47 2.34 28.24
CA ARG A 8 5.22 2.33 29.01
C ARG A 8 5.24 3.31 30.16
N GLU A 9 6.41 3.63 30.69
CA GLU A 9 6.57 4.55 31.82
C GLU A 9 6.35 5.98 31.37
N ASN A 10 7.04 6.38 30.30
CA ASN A 10 6.93 7.74 29.75
C ASN A 10 5.85 7.88 28.67
N LYS A 11 5.15 6.79 28.31
CA LYS A 11 4.10 6.74 27.26
C LYS A 11 4.60 7.24 25.89
N LYS A 12 5.88 7.04 25.59
CA LYS A 12 6.54 7.48 24.34
C LYS A 12 6.86 6.32 23.42
N LEU A 13 7.00 6.64 22.13
CA LEU A 13 7.54 5.72 21.14
C LEU A 13 9.03 6.00 20.99
N LEU A 14 9.85 4.98 21.22
CA LEU A 14 11.28 5.02 21.03
C LEU A 14 11.64 4.31 19.74
N THR A 15 12.56 4.87 18.96
CA THR A 15 13.06 4.24 17.74
C THR A 15 13.88 3.00 18.10
N ASN A 16 13.53 1.85 17.53
CA ASN A 16 14.28 0.63 17.67
C ASN A 16 15.44 0.61 16.64
N PRO A 17 16.70 0.62 17.08
CA PRO A 17 17.86 0.72 16.18
C PRO A 17 18.01 -0.47 15.24
N ASP A 18 17.57 -1.67 15.65
CA ASP A 18 17.68 -2.89 14.85
C ASP A 18 16.57 -2.96 13.75
N GLU A 19 15.40 -2.41 14.03
CA GLU A 19 14.24 -2.48 13.14
C GLU A 19 14.09 -1.24 12.24
N ALA A 20 14.57 -0.08 12.66
CA ALA A 20 14.45 1.17 11.91
C ALA A 20 15.13 1.11 10.52
N PRO A 21 16.32 0.50 10.36
CA PRO A 21 16.95 0.36 9.05
C PRO A 21 16.10 -0.47 8.08
N LEU A 22 15.42 -1.52 8.56
CA LEU A 22 14.52 -2.32 7.74
C LEU A 22 13.32 -1.50 7.25
N VAL A 23 12.74 -0.65 8.11
CA VAL A 23 11.65 0.26 7.72
C VAL A 23 12.12 1.20 6.62
N GLN A 24 13.27 1.87 6.80
CA GLN A 24 13.84 2.75 5.78
C GLN A 24 14.12 2.01 4.47
N HIS A 25 14.65 0.79 4.54
CA HIS A 25 14.88 -0.06 3.38
C HIS A 25 13.56 -0.32 2.62
N ILE A 26 12.49 -0.70 3.32
CA ILE A 26 11.17 -0.95 2.72
C ILE A 26 10.66 0.29 1.98
N PHE A 27 10.76 1.48 2.57
CA PHE A 27 10.33 2.73 1.93
C PHE A 27 11.15 3.05 0.68
N ARG A 28 12.49 3.00 0.76
CA ARG A 28 13.38 3.25 -0.38
C ARG A 28 13.15 2.23 -1.50
N ARG A 29 13.10 0.96 -1.15
CA ARG A 29 12.93 -0.10 -2.14
C ARG A 29 11.56 -0.06 -2.81
N PHE A 30 10.52 0.33 -2.07
CA PHE A 30 9.17 0.51 -2.63
C PHE A 30 9.11 1.60 -3.70
N THR A 31 9.86 2.68 -3.59
CA THR A 31 9.92 3.72 -4.64
C THR A 31 10.48 3.19 -5.97
N GLN A 32 11.34 2.17 -5.92
CA GLN A 32 11.89 1.52 -7.12
C GLN A 32 10.94 0.47 -7.70
N LEU A 33 10.34 -0.36 -6.84
CA LEU A 33 9.48 -1.47 -7.26
C LEU A 33 8.06 -1.03 -7.64
N ALA A 34 7.56 0.04 -7.04
CA ALA A 34 6.20 0.55 -7.14
C ALA A 34 5.10 -0.53 -6.96
N SER A 35 5.42 -1.66 -6.34
CA SER A 35 4.55 -2.82 -6.19
C SER A 35 4.66 -3.45 -4.80
N ALA A 36 3.57 -3.37 -4.02
CA ALA A 36 3.50 -3.97 -2.70
C ALA A 36 3.59 -5.51 -2.74
N ARG A 37 3.17 -6.14 -3.84
CA ARG A 37 3.27 -7.59 -4.01
C ARG A 37 4.73 -8.02 -4.19
N LYS A 38 5.46 -7.37 -5.09
CA LYS A 38 6.89 -7.64 -5.31
C LYS A 38 7.70 -7.35 -4.05
N MET A 39 7.38 -6.25 -3.34
CA MET A 39 8.04 -5.90 -2.08
C MET A 39 7.85 -6.98 -1.01
N ALA A 40 6.62 -7.49 -0.84
CA ALA A 40 6.34 -8.56 0.12
C ALA A 40 7.08 -9.87 -0.25
N GLN A 41 7.13 -10.21 -1.53
CA GLN A 41 7.86 -11.38 -2.01
C GLN A 41 9.37 -11.25 -1.73
N GLU A 42 9.98 -10.11 -2.08
CA GLU A 42 11.40 -9.84 -1.85
C GLU A 42 11.77 -9.95 -0.35
N LEU A 43 10.94 -9.39 0.55
CA LEU A 43 11.17 -9.50 1.99
C LEU A 43 11.10 -10.94 2.50
N ASN A 44 10.17 -11.73 1.98
CA ASN A 44 10.02 -13.13 2.37
C ASN A 44 11.20 -13.98 1.84
N GLU A 45 11.65 -13.75 0.63
CA GLU A 45 12.84 -14.39 0.04
C GLU A 45 14.11 -14.07 0.82
N GLN A 46 14.23 -12.85 1.34
CA GLN A 46 15.31 -12.43 2.23
C GLN A 46 15.16 -12.93 3.69
N GLY A 47 14.07 -13.64 3.99
CA GLY A 47 13.82 -14.21 5.32
C GLY A 47 13.30 -13.22 6.36
N TYR A 48 13.00 -11.98 5.98
CA TYR A 48 12.40 -11.01 6.91
C TYR A 48 10.97 -11.41 7.27
N LYS A 49 10.65 -11.28 8.56
CA LYS A 49 9.31 -11.56 9.09
C LYS A 49 8.75 -10.33 9.81
N THR A 50 7.43 -10.29 9.95
CA THR A 50 6.76 -9.23 10.71
C THR A 50 7.13 -9.28 12.19
N LYS A 51 7.03 -8.16 12.89
CA LYS A 51 7.27 -8.08 14.34
C LYS A 51 6.25 -8.93 15.11
N SER A 52 6.70 -9.73 16.07
CA SER A 52 5.83 -10.37 17.05
C SER A 52 5.40 -9.36 18.11
N TRP A 53 4.22 -9.54 18.66
CA TRP A 53 3.72 -8.67 19.73
C TRP A 53 2.65 -9.38 20.57
N THR A 54 2.56 -9.00 21.82
CA THR A 54 1.55 -9.53 22.74
C THR A 54 0.41 -8.54 22.90
N THR A 55 -0.82 -9.00 22.71
CA THR A 55 -2.02 -8.18 22.88
C THR A 55 -2.25 -7.85 24.38
N LYS A 56 -3.06 -6.82 24.66
CA LYS A 56 -3.46 -6.50 26.05
C LYS A 56 -4.13 -7.67 26.79
N LYS A 57 -4.73 -8.61 26.05
CA LYS A 57 -5.36 -9.83 26.58
C LYS A 57 -4.39 -11.02 26.73
N GLY A 58 -3.07 -10.78 26.64
CA GLY A 58 -2.05 -11.84 26.79
C GLY A 58 -1.87 -12.74 25.57
N LYS A 59 -2.62 -12.56 24.48
CA LYS A 59 -2.46 -13.39 23.29
C LYS A 59 -1.24 -12.96 22.48
N GLU A 60 -0.29 -13.86 22.28
CA GLU A 60 0.86 -13.63 21.44
C GLU A 60 0.50 -13.68 19.95
N ARG A 61 0.93 -12.69 19.20
CA ARG A 61 0.92 -12.67 17.74
C ARG A 61 2.32 -12.99 17.26
N LYS A 62 2.51 -14.19 16.74
CA LYS A 62 3.79 -14.67 16.22
C LYS A 62 4.20 -13.90 14.96
N ARG A 63 5.50 -13.91 14.69
CA ARG A 63 6.07 -13.42 13.43
C ARG A 63 5.42 -14.16 12.26
N ALA A 64 4.97 -13.40 11.26
CA ALA A 64 4.34 -13.93 10.06
C ALA A 64 5.11 -13.46 8.82
N GLU A 65 4.86 -14.11 7.69
CA GLU A 65 5.34 -13.65 6.40
C GLU A 65 4.68 -12.34 5.98
N TRP A 66 5.41 -11.58 5.20
CA TRP A 66 4.91 -10.34 4.64
C TRP A 66 3.85 -10.62 3.57
N ASN A 67 2.79 -9.88 3.60
CA ASN A 67 1.78 -9.85 2.56
C ASN A 67 1.51 -8.41 2.11
N THR A 68 0.80 -8.26 1.00
CA THR A 68 0.46 -6.96 0.41
C THR A 68 -0.24 -6.02 1.41
N GLY A 69 -1.11 -6.57 2.27
CA GLY A 69 -1.81 -5.80 3.28
C GLY A 69 -0.89 -5.27 4.38
N HIS A 70 0.14 -6.04 4.76
CA HIS A 70 1.18 -5.59 5.70
C HIS A 70 1.97 -4.42 5.12
N ILE A 71 2.38 -4.51 3.85
CA ILE A 71 3.12 -3.45 3.15
C ILE A 71 2.29 -2.17 3.06
N TYR A 72 1.03 -2.23 2.60
CA TYR A 72 0.19 -1.04 2.52
C TYR A 72 -0.06 -0.39 3.88
N ARG A 73 -0.27 -1.17 4.95
CA ARG A 73 -0.42 -0.65 6.31
C ARG A 73 0.86 0.04 6.79
N LEU A 74 2.02 -0.52 6.49
CA LEU A 74 3.29 0.07 6.86
C LEU A 74 3.50 1.38 6.11
N LEU A 75 3.38 1.37 4.78
CA LEU A 75 3.59 2.55 3.94
C LEU A 75 2.58 3.68 4.17
N GLY A 76 1.36 3.37 4.60
CA GLY A 76 0.32 4.36 4.90
C GLY A 76 0.35 4.90 6.33
N ASN A 77 1.24 4.39 7.20
CA ASN A 77 1.25 4.77 8.60
C ASN A 77 2.09 6.03 8.85
N ARG A 78 1.43 7.16 9.07
CA ARG A 78 2.03 8.49 9.26
C ARG A 78 2.98 8.60 10.45
N ILE A 79 2.94 7.66 11.38
CA ILE A 79 3.89 7.63 12.51
C ILE A 79 5.34 7.55 12.00
N TYR A 80 5.60 6.87 10.88
CA TYR A 80 6.95 6.79 10.32
C TYR A 80 7.50 8.15 9.84
N ASN A 81 6.61 9.09 9.51
CA ASN A 81 6.93 10.47 9.15
C ASN A 81 6.92 11.44 10.36
N GLY A 82 6.80 10.92 11.59
CA GLY A 82 6.76 11.73 12.79
C GLY A 82 5.40 12.38 13.08
N GLU A 83 4.32 11.89 12.48
CA GLU A 83 2.98 12.42 12.68
C GLU A 83 2.08 11.44 13.45
N VAL A 84 1.17 11.98 14.23
CA VAL A 84 0.13 11.22 14.95
C VAL A 84 -1.24 11.60 14.38
N VAL A 85 -2.04 10.60 14.04
CA VAL A 85 -3.41 10.82 13.53
C VAL A 85 -4.42 10.68 14.66
N ARG A 86 -5.25 11.73 14.87
CA ARG A 86 -6.36 11.72 15.81
C ARG A 86 -7.63 12.27 15.16
N LYS A 87 -8.70 11.52 15.20
CA LYS A 87 -10.01 11.89 14.62
C LYS A 87 -9.92 12.35 13.15
N GLY A 88 -9.05 11.72 12.35
CA GLY A 88 -8.85 12.07 10.94
C GLY A 88 -7.85 13.21 10.67
N ASN A 89 -7.46 13.97 11.68
CA ASN A 89 -6.47 15.03 11.57
C ASN A 89 -5.07 14.52 11.93
N SER A 90 -4.06 15.06 11.26
CA SER A 90 -2.64 14.75 11.48
C SER A 90 -2.00 15.87 12.32
N TYR A 91 -1.24 15.47 13.33
CA TYR A 91 -0.52 16.37 14.22
C TYR A 91 0.95 15.95 14.30
N PRO A 92 1.88 16.89 14.53
CA PRO A 92 3.27 16.54 14.83
C PRO A 92 3.33 15.62 16.06
N GLY A 93 4.03 14.50 15.95
CA GLY A 93 4.26 13.59 17.07
C GLY A 93 5.49 13.98 17.88
N GLU A 94 5.56 13.54 19.14
CA GLU A 94 6.76 13.72 19.99
C GLU A 94 7.86 12.70 19.67
N HIS A 95 7.56 11.66 18.88
CA HIS A 95 8.49 10.61 18.53
C HIS A 95 9.36 10.99 17.32
N GLN A 96 10.56 10.45 17.28
CA GLN A 96 11.47 10.66 16.15
C GLN A 96 10.95 9.97 14.90
N ALA A 97 10.92 10.68 13.77
CA ALA A 97 10.60 10.10 12.47
C ALA A 97 11.69 9.11 12.03
N ILE A 98 11.29 7.96 11.48
CA ILE A 98 12.22 6.99 10.86
C ILE A 98 12.40 7.29 9.38
N VAL A 99 11.42 7.91 8.75
CA VAL A 99 11.38 8.18 7.31
C VAL A 99 11.32 9.67 7.07
N ASP A 100 12.15 10.16 6.16
CA ASP A 100 12.19 11.57 5.77
C ASP A 100 10.92 11.98 5.04
N LYS A 101 10.52 13.25 5.19
CA LYS A 101 9.31 13.80 4.54
C LYS A 101 9.33 13.66 3.02
N GLU A 102 10.50 13.83 2.41
CA GLU A 102 10.67 13.69 0.96
C GLU A 102 10.40 12.24 0.49
N LEU A 103 11.02 11.26 1.15
CA LEU A 103 10.83 9.84 0.85
C LEU A 103 9.38 9.42 1.12
N TRP A 104 8.78 9.90 2.21
CA TRP A 104 7.37 9.70 2.51
C TRP A 104 6.48 10.22 1.39
N GLY A 105 6.68 11.47 0.95
CA GLY A 105 5.91 12.09 -0.14
C GLY A 105 5.99 11.30 -1.44
N LYS A 106 7.18 10.84 -1.83
CA LYS A 106 7.38 9.98 -3.01
C LYS A 106 6.57 8.68 -2.91
N VAL A 107 6.55 8.04 -1.76
CA VAL A 107 5.77 6.80 -1.55
C VAL A 107 4.26 7.10 -1.63
N GLN A 108 3.80 8.19 -1.00
CA GLN A 108 2.39 8.56 -1.01
C GLN A 108 1.88 8.94 -2.41
N SER A 109 2.72 9.43 -3.31
CA SER A 109 2.33 9.67 -4.71
C SER A 109 2.12 8.37 -5.51
N ILE A 110 2.91 7.33 -5.23
CA ILE A 110 2.83 6.03 -5.92
C ILE A 110 1.60 5.20 -5.48
N LEU A 111 1.20 5.30 -4.21
CA LEU A 111 0.12 4.47 -3.64
C LEU A 111 -1.25 4.67 -4.33
N PRO A 112 -1.74 5.89 -4.62
CA PRO A 112 -2.98 6.12 -5.35
C PRO A 112 -2.95 5.63 -6.80
N GLU A 113 -1.81 5.76 -7.49
CA GLU A 113 -1.62 5.27 -8.86
C GLU A 113 -1.82 3.75 -8.94
N ASN A 114 -1.26 3.01 -7.97
CA ASN A 114 -1.45 1.57 -7.86
C ASN A 114 -2.92 1.19 -7.62
N THR A 115 -3.68 2.02 -6.92
CA THR A 115 -5.11 1.80 -6.68
C THR A 115 -5.92 2.07 -7.95
N ARG A 116 -5.63 3.14 -8.68
CA ARG A 116 -6.26 3.46 -9.96
C ARG A 116 -5.99 2.39 -11.01
N ALA A 117 -4.75 1.92 -11.13
CA ALA A 117 -4.38 0.84 -12.05
C ALA A 117 -5.11 -0.49 -11.75
N LYS A 118 -5.47 -0.75 -10.48
CA LYS A 118 -6.30 -1.91 -10.11
C LYS A 118 -7.77 -1.73 -10.48
N GLN A 119 -8.31 -0.52 -10.36
CA GLN A 119 -9.70 -0.22 -10.70
C GLN A 119 -9.92 -0.29 -12.21
N THR A 120 -8.91 0.06 -13.02
CA THR A 120 -8.97 0.00 -14.48
C THR A 120 -8.86 -1.42 -15.02
N LYS A 121 -8.41 -2.41 -14.22
CA LYS A 121 -8.50 -3.83 -14.58
C LYS A 121 -9.93 -4.31 -14.43
N VAL A 122 -10.71 -4.05 -15.46
CA VAL A 122 -12.09 -4.52 -15.56
C VAL A 122 -12.12 -6.04 -15.38
N ARG A 123 -12.91 -6.52 -14.42
CA ARG A 123 -13.14 -7.95 -14.14
C ARG A 123 -13.98 -8.65 -15.21
N SER A 124 -14.06 -8.14 -16.42
CA SER A 124 -14.82 -8.77 -17.47
C SER A 124 -14.07 -9.99 -17.99
N LYS A 125 -14.76 -11.14 -18.02
CA LYS A 125 -14.27 -12.37 -18.67
C LYS A 125 -14.11 -12.21 -20.20
N MET A 126 -14.54 -11.08 -20.73
CA MET A 126 -14.48 -10.77 -22.16
C MET A 126 -13.22 -9.98 -22.46
N ILE A 127 -12.39 -10.55 -23.31
CA ILE A 127 -11.22 -9.89 -23.87
C ILE A 127 -11.70 -8.99 -25.01
N SER A 128 -11.86 -7.68 -24.73
CA SER A 128 -12.01 -6.69 -25.78
C SER A 128 -10.62 -6.11 -26.10
N PRO A 129 -10.17 -6.13 -27.36
CA PRO A 129 -8.82 -5.67 -27.72
C PRO A 129 -8.53 -4.22 -27.33
N LEU A 130 -9.56 -3.40 -27.23
CA LEU A 130 -9.47 -1.95 -26.94
C LEU A 130 -9.80 -1.60 -25.49
N GLN A 131 -10.03 -2.59 -24.64
CA GLN A 131 -10.39 -2.39 -23.24
C GLN A 131 -9.24 -1.76 -22.44
N GLY A 132 -9.53 -0.63 -21.79
CA GLY A 132 -8.56 0.12 -20.99
C GLY A 132 -7.59 0.99 -21.81
N VAL A 133 -7.67 0.95 -23.15
CA VAL A 133 -6.85 1.78 -24.06
C VAL A 133 -7.63 3.01 -24.51
N ILE A 134 -8.93 2.86 -24.78
CA ILE A 134 -9.79 3.96 -25.26
C ILE A 134 -10.28 4.79 -24.07
N ARG A 135 -10.10 6.10 -24.20
CA ARG A 135 -10.57 7.10 -23.25
C ARG A 135 -11.52 8.08 -23.93
N CYS A 136 -12.45 8.64 -23.17
CA CYS A 136 -13.34 9.68 -23.66
C CYS A 136 -12.55 10.97 -23.86
N SER A 137 -12.66 11.60 -25.04
CA SER A 137 -11.98 12.86 -25.34
C SER A 137 -12.51 14.05 -24.51
N HIS A 138 -13.70 13.93 -23.92
CA HIS A 138 -14.32 15.00 -23.14
C HIS A 138 -13.97 14.95 -21.66
N CYS A 139 -13.99 13.77 -21.02
CA CYS A 139 -13.80 13.61 -19.57
C CYS A 139 -12.61 12.73 -19.19
N ASP A 140 -11.83 12.26 -20.17
CA ASP A 140 -10.68 11.35 -20.01
C ASP A 140 -10.99 10.04 -19.21
N CYS A 141 -12.28 9.72 -19.04
CA CYS A 141 -12.68 8.47 -18.42
C CYS A 141 -12.42 7.29 -19.36
N SER A 142 -11.97 6.16 -18.79
CA SER A 142 -11.82 4.92 -19.53
C SER A 142 -13.18 4.40 -20.00
N MET A 143 -13.32 4.09 -21.30
CA MET A 143 -14.55 3.52 -21.84
C MET A 143 -14.66 2.04 -21.54
N GLY A 144 -15.83 1.62 -21.06
CA GLY A 144 -16.18 0.23 -20.83
C GLY A 144 -16.60 -0.48 -22.11
N SER A 145 -16.32 -1.78 -22.22
CA SER A 145 -16.84 -2.59 -23.31
C SER A 145 -18.03 -3.43 -22.84
N THR A 146 -19.09 -3.42 -23.61
CA THR A 146 -20.23 -4.33 -23.45
C THR A 146 -20.51 -5.04 -24.76
N TYR A 147 -21.40 -6.00 -24.76
CA TYR A 147 -21.85 -6.65 -25.97
C TYR A 147 -23.35 -6.85 -25.98
N THR A 148 -23.88 -6.90 -27.18
CA THR A 148 -25.23 -7.42 -27.42
C THR A 148 -25.13 -8.64 -28.31
N GLN A 149 -26.02 -9.61 -28.12
CA GLN A 149 -26.05 -10.84 -28.88
C GLN A 149 -27.33 -10.89 -29.71
N LYS A 150 -27.18 -11.09 -31.00
CA LYS A 150 -28.30 -11.32 -31.93
C LYS A 150 -28.05 -12.63 -32.68
N GLY A 151 -28.76 -13.70 -32.26
CA GLY A 151 -28.50 -15.06 -32.72
C GLY A 151 -27.10 -15.51 -32.29
N GLU A 152 -26.30 -16.00 -33.23
CA GLU A 152 -24.91 -16.45 -32.99
C GLU A 152 -23.88 -15.31 -33.02
N ARG A 153 -24.27 -14.11 -33.48
CA ARG A 153 -23.36 -12.96 -33.61
C ARG A 153 -23.33 -12.12 -32.33
N ARG A 154 -22.11 -11.83 -31.83
CA ARG A 154 -21.86 -10.89 -30.75
C ARG A 154 -21.35 -9.57 -31.31
N LEU A 155 -22.03 -8.48 -30.98
CA LEU A 155 -21.65 -7.11 -31.33
C LEU A 155 -21.06 -6.45 -30.09
N HIS A 156 -19.81 -6.02 -30.19
CA HIS A 156 -19.10 -5.33 -29.10
C HIS A 156 -19.38 -3.83 -29.20
N LEU A 157 -19.75 -3.23 -28.08
CA LEU A 157 -20.06 -1.80 -27.95
C LEU A 157 -19.14 -1.19 -26.91
N LEU A 158 -18.72 0.06 -27.14
CA LEU A 158 -18.00 0.86 -26.16
C LEU A 158 -19.00 1.85 -25.54
N HIS A 159 -18.97 2.00 -24.23
CA HIS A 159 -19.79 2.95 -23.50
C HIS A 159 -18.98 3.66 -22.41
N LEU A 160 -19.41 4.83 -21.99
CA LEU A 160 -18.94 5.58 -20.84
C LEU A 160 -19.52 5.02 -19.55
#